data_3f5b71764c3e0a8781f051c8c9d775b8
#
_entry.id   3f5b71764c3e0a8781f051c8c9d775b8
#
_cell.length_a   1.000
_cell.length_b   1.000
_cell.length_c   1.000
_cell.angle_alpha   90.00
_cell.angle_beta   90.00
_cell.angle_gamma   90.00
#
_symmetry.space_group_name_H-M   'P 1'
#
loop_
_entity.id
_entity.type
_entity.pdbx_description
1 polymer ?
#
loop_
_entity_poly.entity_id
_entity_poly.type
_entity_poly.pdbx_seq_one_letter_code
_entity_poly.pdbx_strand_id
1 'polypeptide(L)'
;NLEYKTTELGHYFLRLVTSNKYGSDIKYYHVFVNSEFEEGYLILGRREDGKGSLAFMKTLTPEEVEQGLQPEFRQNLFAYTNGGDELGEGPVDCDKVYDKLYILCGKARKVYQLDAKSFQLVHEFDYTMYGNDFVPQDLISYDSRYCSEIYSTSPNGGVAKIQVADLEIFPYTDLPQNVKFTRTYDRPNEFSSKVIAFIDDVNSKVYASGFNAADFSFSYFPCYDYFDGREIIQVFFDVDGNLVVYTINNGKYYLTKIGSSLTSFETMALDVVYERECTTNVTLFNKNSVFEVNDPNSCLFFGNQNLVYKWAYNQSEIPSTPFITLPDGEVVKCMNQSADHKQLYIATYNSQRAGLKGSLYIYNSDTGKAIGKPYEGVADEPVKVMYKVK
;
A
#
# COMPACT_ATOMS: atom_id res chain seq x y z
N ASN A 1 -42.59 20.01 9.67
CA ASN A 1 -41.26 19.41 9.58
C ASN A 1 -40.21 20.53 9.45
N LEU A 2 -39.19 20.47 10.29
CA LEU A 2 -38.00 21.30 10.13
C LEU A 2 -36.96 20.45 9.44
N GLU A 3 -36.49 20.87 8.26
CA GLU A 3 -35.38 20.24 7.55
C GLU A 3 -34.19 21.17 7.58
N TYR A 4 -33.08 20.62 8.00
CA TYR A 4 -31.77 21.29 7.91
C TYR A 4 -30.88 20.46 6.99
N LYS A 5 -30.33 21.08 5.95
CA LYS A 5 -29.42 20.45 5.01
C LYS A 5 -28.04 21.09 5.16
N THR A 6 -27.03 20.28 5.35
CA THR A 6 -25.63 20.70 5.28
C THR A 6 -24.86 19.69 4.42
N THR A 7 -23.90 20.20 3.67
CA THR A 7 -22.96 19.39 2.87
C THR A 7 -21.57 19.40 3.50
N GLU A 8 -21.38 20.19 4.52
CA GLU A 8 -20.09 20.27 5.23
C GLU A 8 -19.97 19.13 6.23
N LEU A 9 -18.84 18.43 6.18
CA LEU A 9 -18.52 17.37 7.13
C LEU A 9 -18.21 17.97 8.50
N GLY A 10 -18.65 17.32 9.57
CA GLY A 10 -18.33 17.78 10.90
C GLY A 10 -19.31 17.40 11.99
N HIS A 11 -19.03 17.87 13.17
CA HIS A 11 -19.87 17.72 14.35
C HIS A 11 -20.59 19.05 14.64
N TYR A 12 -21.93 19.03 14.57
CA TYR A 12 -22.77 20.18 14.76
C TYR A 12 -23.60 20.06 16.03
N PHE A 13 -23.79 21.19 16.69
CA PHE A 13 -24.72 21.34 17.80
C PHE A 13 -25.93 22.13 17.30
N LEU A 14 -27.05 21.43 17.11
CA LEU A 14 -28.30 22.07 16.75
C LEU A 14 -29.07 22.45 18.01
N ARG A 15 -29.45 23.72 18.10
CA ARG A 15 -30.29 24.24 19.15
C ARG A 15 -31.68 24.47 18.60
N LEU A 16 -32.65 23.66 19.05
CA LEU A 16 -34.05 23.87 18.73
C LEU A 16 -34.69 24.70 19.86
N VAL A 17 -35.28 25.82 19.49
CA VAL A 17 -36.05 26.68 20.41
C VAL A 17 -37.49 26.67 19.96
N THR A 18 -38.38 26.19 20.82
CA THR A 18 -39.82 26.29 20.62
C THR A 18 -40.39 27.29 21.61
N SER A 19 -41.17 28.22 21.11
CA SER A 19 -41.76 29.29 21.95
C SER A 19 -43.23 29.44 21.71
N ASN A 20 -43.96 29.77 22.76
CA ASN A 20 -45.38 30.15 22.69
C ASN A 20 -45.64 31.29 23.69
N LYS A 21 -46.89 31.72 23.81
CA LYS A 21 -47.29 32.82 24.71
C LYS A 21 -47.07 32.54 26.19
N TYR A 22 -46.74 31.30 26.58
CA TYR A 22 -46.52 30.90 27.96
C TYR A 22 -45.05 30.65 28.29
N GLY A 23 -44.14 30.62 27.30
CA GLY A 23 -42.71 30.41 27.51
C GLY A 23 -41.99 29.80 26.33
N SER A 24 -40.75 29.43 26.56
CA SER A 24 -39.88 28.79 25.57
C SER A 24 -39.26 27.52 26.14
N ASP A 25 -39.15 26.51 25.28
CA ASP A 25 -38.41 25.27 25.54
C ASP A 25 -37.22 25.16 24.60
N ILE A 26 -36.12 24.63 25.09
CA ILE A 26 -34.87 24.53 24.35
C ILE A 26 -34.38 23.08 24.37
N LYS A 27 -34.09 22.53 23.18
CA LYS A 27 -33.45 21.23 23.03
C LYS A 27 -32.18 21.32 22.20
N TYR A 28 -31.18 20.57 22.60
CA TYR A 28 -29.93 20.46 21.89
C TYR A 28 -29.80 19.07 21.26
N TYR A 29 -29.31 19.05 20.03
CA TYR A 29 -29.04 17.82 19.28
C TYR A 29 -27.60 17.84 18.82
N HIS A 30 -26.91 16.72 18.96
CA HIS A 30 -25.64 16.47 18.33
C HIS A 30 -25.88 15.85 16.98
N VAL A 31 -25.35 16.44 15.93
CA VAL A 31 -25.48 15.94 14.56
C VAL A 31 -24.05 15.73 14.01
N PHE A 32 -23.78 14.52 13.62
CA PHE A 32 -22.54 14.16 12.94
C PHE A 32 -22.82 14.03 11.46
N VAL A 33 -22.15 14.84 10.64
CA VAL A 33 -22.19 14.73 9.20
C VAL A 33 -20.91 14.07 8.75
N ASN A 34 -21.00 12.79 8.44
CA ASN A 34 -19.89 11.97 8.03
C ASN A 34 -19.85 11.85 6.51
N SER A 35 -18.64 11.65 5.97
CA SER A 35 -18.48 11.30 4.57
C SER A 35 -18.91 9.85 4.32
N GLU A 36 -19.46 9.59 3.15
CA GLU A 36 -19.67 8.22 2.66
C GLU A 36 -18.34 7.49 2.36
N PHE A 37 -17.22 8.21 2.40
CA PHE A 37 -15.89 7.69 2.07
C PHE A 37 -14.97 7.51 3.27
N GLU A 38 -15.47 7.55 4.48
CA GLU A 38 -14.61 7.49 5.68
C GLU A 38 -13.95 6.12 5.88
N GLU A 39 -14.72 5.04 5.65
CA GLU A 39 -14.24 3.69 5.91
C GLU A 39 -14.74 2.73 4.82
N GLY A 40 -13.83 1.89 4.31
CA GLY A 40 -14.18 0.93 3.27
C GLY A 40 -13.00 0.45 2.42
N TYR A 41 -13.33 -0.30 1.40
CA TYR A 41 -12.35 -0.86 0.46
C TYR A 41 -12.05 0.12 -0.65
N LEU A 42 -10.76 0.40 -0.84
CA LEU A 42 -10.25 1.26 -1.90
C LEU A 42 -9.45 0.41 -2.88
N ILE A 43 -9.69 0.59 -4.17
CA ILE A 43 -8.95 -0.06 -5.24
C ILE A 43 -8.43 1.01 -6.20
N LEU A 44 -7.11 1.07 -6.33
CA LEU A 44 -6.47 1.76 -7.43
C LEU A 44 -6.38 0.79 -8.61
N GLY A 45 -6.86 1.19 -9.76
CA GLY A 45 -6.84 0.40 -10.97
C GLY A 45 -6.20 1.14 -12.14
N ARG A 46 -5.81 0.37 -13.15
CA ARG A 46 -5.35 0.86 -14.45
C ARG A 46 -6.45 0.62 -15.48
N ARG A 47 -6.90 1.66 -16.13
CA ARG A 47 -7.87 1.61 -17.21
C ARG A 47 -7.24 1.08 -18.51
N GLU A 48 -8.07 0.69 -19.48
CA GLU A 48 -7.60 0.22 -20.80
C GLU A 48 -6.83 1.32 -21.56
N ASP A 49 -7.10 2.60 -21.33
CA ASP A 49 -6.35 3.73 -21.88
C ASP A 49 -5.03 4.02 -21.14
N GLY A 50 -4.71 3.24 -20.13
CA GLY A 50 -3.50 3.37 -19.32
C GLY A 50 -3.60 4.35 -18.16
N LYS A 51 -4.68 5.12 -18.05
CA LYS A 51 -4.91 6.07 -16.95
C LYS A 51 -5.28 5.36 -15.66
N GLY A 52 -5.07 6.05 -14.54
CA GLY A 52 -5.52 5.60 -13.23
C GLY A 52 -7.04 5.67 -13.08
N SER A 53 -7.58 4.74 -12.33
CA SER A 53 -8.96 4.79 -11.81
C SER A 53 -8.98 4.51 -10.33
N LEU A 54 -9.91 5.10 -9.62
CA LEU A 54 -10.11 4.89 -8.20
C LEU A 54 -11.53 4.39 -7.97
N ALA A 55 -11.67 3.26 -7.29
CA ALA A 55 -12.94 2.69 -6.89
C ALA A 55 -13.01 2.54 -5.38
N PHE A 56 -14.16 2.83 -4.80
CA PHE A 56 -14.38 2.75 -3.36
C PHE A 56 -15.71 2.09 -3.04
N MET A 57 -15.69 1.20 -2.04
CA MET A 57 -16.88 0.59 -1.48
C MET A 57 -16.93 0.87 0.01
N LYS A 58 -17.95 1.59 0.43
CA LYS A 58 -18.21 1.89 1.84
C LYS A 58 -18.49 0.61 2.62
N THR A 59 -17.95 0.52 3.83
CA THR A 59 -18.41 -0.44 4.81
C THR A 59 -19.74 0.02 5.39
N LEU A 60 -20.77 -0.82 5.24
CA LEU A 60 -22.11 -0.50 5.72
C LEU A 60 -22.17 -0.61 7.25
N THR A 61 -22.88 0.33 7.86
CA THR A 61 -23.21 0.24 9.28
C THR A 61 -24.25 -0.85 9.55
N PRO A 62 -24.40 -1.36 10.78
CA PRO A 62 -25.44 -2.32 11.10
C PRO A 62 -26.85 -1.83 10.71
N GLU A 63 -27.13 -0.54 10.91
CA GLU A 63 -28.42 0.07 10.58
C GLU A 63 -28.66 0.08 9.07
N GLU A 64 -27.62 0.35 8.26
CA GLU A 64 -27.71 0.32 6.79
C GLU A 64 -27.96 -1.10 6.27
N VAL A 65 -27.32 -2.10 6.91
CA VAL A 65 -27.57 -3.52 6.61
C VAL A 65 -29.02 -3.92 6.97
N GLU A 66 -29.54 -3.48 8.12
CA GLU A 66 -30.92 -3.70 8.52
C GLU A 66 -31.93 -3.05 7.59
N GLN A 67 -31.58 -1.92 6.97
CA GLN A 67 -32.36 -1.26 5.94
C GLN A 67 -32.29 -1.96 4.58
N GLY A 68 -31.50 -3.03 4.46
CA GLY A 68 -31.37 -3.83 3.24
C GLY A 68 -30.42 -3.22 2.20
N LEU A 69 -29.60 -2.23 2.56
CA LEU A 69 -28.56 -1.70 1.67
C LEU A 69 -27.56 -2.80 1.33
N GLN A 70 -27.06 -2.76 0.11
CA GLN A 70 -26.03 -3.68 -0.36
C GLN A 70 -24.72 -2.92 -0.59
N PRO A 71 -23.55 -3.50 -0.23
CA PRO A 71 -22.28 -2.87 -0.53
C PRO A 71 -22.05 -2.83 -2.05
N GLU A 72 -21.66 -1.67 -2.56
CA GLU A 72 -21.43 -1.44 -3.98
C GLU A 72 -20.18 -0.57 -4.17
N PHE A 73 -19.36 -0.91 -5.19
CA PHE A 73 -18.23 -0.09 -5.57
C PHE A 73 -18.66 1.11 -6.41
N ARG A 74 -18.37 2.30 -5.91
CA ARG A 74 -18.43 3.52 -6.71
C ARG A 74 -17.18 3.59 -7.58
N GLN A 75 -17.38 3.59 -8.88
CA GLN A 75 -16.33 3.66 -9.89
C GLN A 75 -15.93 5.10 -10.21
N ASN A 76 -14.72 5.28 -10.78
CA ASN A 76 -14.21 6.59 -11.21
C ASN A 76 -14.34 7.67 -10.13
N LEU A 77 -14.04 7.28 -8.90
CA LEU A 77 -14.24 8.14 -7.73
C LEU A 77 -13.48 9.46 -7.83
N PHE A 78 -12.26 9.45 -8.37
CA PHE A 78 -11.49 10.68 -8.55
C PHE A 78 -12.22 11.67 -9.47
N ALA A 79 -12.69 11.23 -10.62
CA ALA A 79 -13.45 12.11 -11.52
C ALA A 79 -14.77 12.58 -10.90
N TYR A 80 -15.43 11.71 -10.13
CA TYR A 80 -16.67 12.06 -9.44
C TYR A 80 -16.48 13.19 -8.42
N THR A 81 -15.39 13.17 -7.67
CA THR A 81 -15.14 14.14 -6.59
C THR A 81 -14.40 15.40 -7.06
N ASN A 82 -13.81 15.38 -8.27
CA ASN A 82 -12.95 16.45 -8.79
C ASN A 82 -13.45 17.02 -10.13
N GLY A 83 -14.76 17.13 -10.29
CA GLY A 83 -15.36 17.88 -11.41
C GLY A 83 -15.16 17.25 -12.79
N GLY A 84 -14.81 15.98 -12.87
CA GLY A 84 -14.56 15.27 -14.11
C GLY A 84 -13.07 15.13 -14.47
N ASP A 85 -12.17 15.64 -13.64
CA ASP A 85 -10.73 15.45 -13.82
C ASP A 85 -10.34 13.97 -13.73
N GLU A 86 -9.27 13.57 -14.40
CA GLU A 86 -8.83 12.18 -14.45
C GLU A 86 -7.42 12.03 -13.87
N LEU A 87 -7.15 10.87 -13.26
CA LEU A 87 -5.81 10.49 -12.86
C LEU A 87 -4.92 10.28 -14.09
N GLY A 88 -3.62 10.54 -13.92
CA GLY A 88 -2.64 10.37 -14.98
C GLY A 88 -2.41 8.92 -15.40
N GLU A 89 -1.57 8.75 -16.43
CA GLU A 89 -1.20 7.43 -16.94
C GLU A 89 -0.24 6.68 -16.01
N GLY A 90 -0.36 5.35 -16.02
CA GLY A 90 0.51 4.43 -15.30
C GLY A 90 0.37 4.53 -13.78
N PRO A 91 -0.83 4.26 -13.22
CA PRO A 91 -0.99 4.16 -11.77
C PRO A 91 -0.08 3.04 -11.25
N VAL A 92 0.62 3.31 -10.16
CA VAL A 92 1.63 2.40 -9.58
C VAL A 92 1.31 2.05 -8.15
N ASP A 93 1.00 3.05 -7.33
CA ASP A 93 0.81 2.86 -5.89
C ASP A 93 -0.11 3.91 -5.31
N CYS A 94 -0.68 3.61 -4.15
CA CYS A 94 -1.38 4.57 -3.33
C CYS A 94 -1.16 4.27 -1.85
N ASP A 95 -1.06 5.32 -1.04
CA ASP A 95 -0.88 5.20 0.40
C ASP A 95 -1.65 6.28 1.15
N LYS A 96 -2.13 5.93 2.35
CA LYS A 96 -2.83 6.86 3.25
C LYS A 96 -1.90 7.30 4.36
N VAL A 97 -1.62 8.59 4.41
CA VAL A 97 -0.82 9.23 5.46
C VAL A 97 -1.72 10.22 6.19
N TYR A 98 -2.05 9.94 7.43
CA TYR A 98 -3.02 10.70 8.25
C TYR A 98 -4.38 10.87 7.56
N ASP A 99 -4.74 12.12 7.28
CA ASP A 99 -5.99 12.52 6.63
C ASP A 99 -5.84 12.73 5.11
N LYS A 100 -4.72 12.33 4.55
CA LYS A 100 -4.42 12.43 3.11
C LYS A 100 -4.24 11.06 2.47
N LEU A 101 -4.69 10.94 1.23
CA LEU A 101 -4.41 9.82 0.36
C LEU A 101 -3.50 10.30 -0.76
N TYR A 102 -2.42 9.59 -0.99
CA TYR A 102 -1.48 9.87 -2.07
C TYR A 102 -1.61 8.81 -3.14
N ILE A 103 -1.68 9.21 -4.40
CA ILE A 103 -1.79 8.31 -5.56
C ILE A 103 -0.68 8.64 -6.53
N LEU A 104 0.16 7.65 -6.81
CA LEU A 104 1.24 7.77 -7.77
C LEU A 104 0.81 7.27 -9.15
N CYS A 105 0.98 8.13 -10.16
CA CYS A 105 0.91 7.79 -11.57
C CYS A 105 2.30 7.94 -12.19
N GLY A 106 3.05 6.82 -12.24
CA GLY A 106 4.48 6.83 -12.59
C GLY A 106 4.75 7.29 -14.01
N LYS A 107 3.95 6.86 -14.99
CA LYS A 107 4.12 7.28 -16.39
C LYS A 107 3.76 8.76 -16.60
N ALA A 108 2.75 9.25 -15.90
CA ALA A 108 2.42 10.67 -15.86
C ALA A 108 3.42 11.48 -15.02
N ARG A 109 4.24 10.80 -14.20
CA ARG A 109 5.23 11.41 -13.30
C ARG A 109 4.61 12.36 -12.28
N LYS A 110 3.44 11.98 -11.74
CA LYS A 110 2.64 12.78 -10.83
C LYS A 110 2.23 12.00 -9.59
N VAL A 111 2.18 12.71 -8.47
CA VAL A 111 1.52 12.26 -7.26
C VAL A 111 0.34 13.19 -6.95
N TYR A 112 -0.82 12.62 -6.78
CA TYR A 112 -2.04 13.32 -6.39
C TYR A 112 -2.24 13.17 -4.90
N GLN A 113 -2.29 14.29 -4.18
CA GLN A 113 -2.66 14.34 -2.76
C GLN A 113 -4.15 14.64 -2.66
N LEU A 114 -4.90 13.72 -2.10
CA LEU A 114 -6.34 13.86 -1.88
C LEU A 114 -6.63 14.01 -0.39
N ASP A 115 -7.69 14.71 -0.05
CA ASP A 115 -8.32 14.62 1.25
C ASP A 115 -8.91 13.21 1.43
N ALA A 116 -8.50 12.47 2.45
CA ALA A 116 -8.89 11.07 2.61
C ALA A 116 -10.36 10.86 2.96
N LYS A 117 -11.10 11.90 3.37
CA LYS A 117 -12.52 11.82 3.69
C LYS A 117 -13.43 12.16 2.52
N SER A 118 -12.99 13.05 1.64
CA SER A 118 -13.80 13.52 0.50
C SER A 118 -13.28 13.06 -0.86
N PHE A 119 -12.03 12.58 -0.93
CA PHE A 119 -11.28 12.30 -2.16
C PHE A 119 -11.13 13.51 -3.09
N GLN A 120 -11.33 14.71 -2.57
CA GLN A 120 -11.04 15.94 -3.30
C GLN A 120 -9.55 16.15 -3.42
N LEU A 121 -9.11 16.60 -4.59
CA LEU A 121 -7.72 16.95 -4.86
C LEU A 121 -7.31 18.15 -4.00
N VAL A 122 -6.25 17.96 -3.23
CA VAL A 122 -5.64 19.01 -2.39
C VAL A 122 -4.45 19.60 -3.10
N HIS A 123 -3.58 18.74 -3.65
CA HIS A 123 -2.35 19.15 -4.33
C HIS A 123 -1.92 18.12 -5.37
N GLU A 124 -1.20 18.57 -6.39
CA GLU A 124 -0.57 17.73 -7.39
C GLU A 124 0.94 17.97 -7.39
N PHE A 125 1.71 16.93 -7.13
CA PHE A 125 3.17 16.96 -7.22
C PHE A 125 3.61 16.50 -8.60
N ASP A 126 4.45 17.30 -9.27
CA ASP A 126 4.93 17.04 -10.62
C ASP A 126 6.44 16.77 -10.60
N TYR A 127 6.84 15.54 -10.94
CA TYR A 127 8.24 15.13 -11.01
C TYR A 127 8.92 15.53 -12.33
N THR A 128 8.22 16.14 -13.29
CA THR A 128 8.83 16.59 -14.55
C THR A 128 9.93 17.62 -14.32
N MET A 129 9.88 18.33 -13.20
CA MET A 129 10.91 19.28 -12.78
C MET A 129 12.29 18.63 -12.50
N TYR A 130 12.31 17.31 -12.27
CA TYR A 130 13.54 16.55 -11.96
C TYR A 130 14.26 15.98 -13.19
N GLY A 131 13.95 16.50 -14.36
CA GLY A 131 14.50 16.02 -15.61
C GLY A 131 13.68 14.84 -16.19
N ASN A 132 13.98 14.47 -17.41
CA ASN A 132 13.17 13.49 -18.14
C ASN A 132 13.39 12.05 -17.66
N ASP A 133 14.43 11.80 -16.90
CA ASP A 133 14.87 10.45 -16.53
C ASP A 133 14.31 9.96 -15.19
N PHE A 134 13.69 10.84 -14.38
CA PHE A 134 13.08 10.43 -13.14
C PHE A 134 11.64 9.94 -13.40
N VAL A 135 11.44 8.63 -13.33
CA VAL A 135 10.13 7.99 -13.44
C VAL A 135 9.81 7.34 -12.08
N PRO A 136 8.94 7.94 -11.26
CA PRO A 136 8.64 7.40 -9.94
C PRO A 136 7.93 6.04 -10.07
N GLN A 137 8.38 5.06 -9.28
CA GLN A 137 7.91 3.68 -9.36
C GLN A 137 7.28 3.15 -8.06
N ASP A 138 7.33 3.90 -6.98
CA ASP A 138 6.81 3.53 -5.67
C ASP A 138 6.47 4.76 -4.83
N LEU A 139 5.64 4.54 -3.80
CA LEU A 139 5.38 5.49 -2.73
C LEU A 139 5.75 4.83 -1.41
N ILE A 140 6.70 5.41 -0.71
CA ILE A 140 7.12 4.97 0.62
C ILE A 140 6.80 6.09 1.59
N SER A 141 5.74 5.94 2.33
CA SER A 141 5.35 6.94 3.32
C SER A 141 6.17 6.74 4.60
N TYR A 142 6.80 7.80 5.04
CA TYR A 142 7.34 7.90 6.39
C TYR A 142 6.39 8.72 7.24
N ASP A 143 5.78 8.07 8.21
CA ASP A 143 4.86 8.72 9.12
C ASP A 143 5.42 8.71 10.53
N SER A 144 5.83 9.88 11.00
CA SER A 144 6.16 10.10 12.39
C SER A 144 5.35 11.27 12.94
N ARG A 145 5.19 11.32 14.25
CA ARG A 145 4.49 12.45 14.92
C ARG A 145 5.09 13.83 14.61
N TYR A 146 6.28 13.87 14.02
CA TYR A 146 7.05 15.09 13.83
C TYR A 146 7.35 15.40 12.37
N CYS A 147 7.21 14.41 11.48
CA CYS A 147 7.57 14.58 10.09
C CYS A 147 6.78 13.59 9.24
N SER A 148 6.09 14.11 8.24
CA SER A 148 5.45 13.31 7.21
C SER A 148 6.20 13.52 5.91
N GLU A 149 6.89 12.50 5.46
CA GLU A 149 7.63 12.52 4.22
C GLU A 149 7.22 11.32 3.37
N ILE A 150 7.24 11.51 2.07
CA ILE A 150 6.97 10.44 1.11
C ILE A 150 8.16 10.35 0.16
N TYR A 151 8.68 9.16 0.02
CA TYR A 151 9.79 8.87 -0.85
C TYR A 151 9.31 8.14 -2.09
N SER A 152 9.92 8.46 -3.22
CA SER A 152 9.76 7.73 -4.47
C SER A 152 11.13 7.41 -5.03
N THR A 153 11.30 6.20 -5.55
CA THR A 153 12.50 5.81 -6.27
C THR A 153 12.27 5.82 -7.77
N SER A 154 13.35 5.81 -8.52
CA SER A 154 13.32 5.70 -9.97
C SER A 154 14.27 4.61 -10.44
N PRO A 155 13.94 3.83 -11.50
CA PRO A 155 14.78 2.74 -12.00
C PRO A 155 16.18 3.15 -12.42
N ASN A 156 16.42 4.44 -12.63
CA ASN A 156 17.74 5.00 -12.94
C ASN A 156 18.61 5.25 -11.71
N GLY A 157 18.11 4.96 -10.51
CA GLY A 157 18.81 5.10 -9.23
C GLY A 157 18.44 6.35 -8.45
N GLY A 158 17.62 7.23 -8.99
CA GLY A 158 17.19 8.43 -8.29
C GLY A 158 16.24 8.16 -7.13
N VAL A 159 16.29 9.00 -6.11
CA VAL A 159 15.30 9.07 -5.02
C VAL A 159 14.83 10.51 -4.90
N ALA A 160 13.54 10.71 -4.78
CA ALA A 160 12.94 12.00 -4.49
C ALA A 160 12.08 11.91 -3.23
N LYS A 161 12.04 13.02 -2.50
CA LYS A 161 11.30 13.17 -1.27
C LYS A 161 10.22 14.25 -1.44
N ILE A 162 8.99 13.92 -1.15
CA ILE A 162 7.91 14.90 -0.96
C ILE A 162 7.91 15.29 0.51
N GLN A 163 8.10 16.56 0.78
CA GLN A 163 7.91 17.12 2.11
C GLN A 163 6.47 17.64 2.21
N VAL A 164 5.66 16.91 2.97
CA VAL A 164 4.21 17.12 3.00
C VAL A 164 3.84 18.49 3.57
N ALA A 165 4.61 18.97 4.54
CA ALA A 165 4.35 20.29 5.18
C ALA A 165 4.57 21.47 4.22
N ASP A 166 5.55 21.36 3.33
CA ASP A 166 5.94 22.44 2.42
C ASP A 166 5.27 22.31 1.05
N LEU A 167 4.62 21.17 0.78
CA LEU A 167 4.05 20.80 -0.53
C LEU A 167 5.08 20.88 -1.66
N GLU A 168 6.31 20.47 -1.37
CA GLU A 168 7.42 20.50 -2.32
C GLU A 168 8.08 19.14 -2.47
N ILE A 169 8.70 18.92 -3.63
CA ILE A 169 9.52 17.74 -3.90
C ILE A 169 10.99 18.15 -3.87
N PHE A 170 11.80 17.33 -3.22
CA PHE A 170 13.25 17.49 -3.16
C PHE A 170 13.96 16.28 -3.72
N PRO A 171 15.01 16.43 -4.55
CA PRO A 171 15.88 15.31 -4.88
C PRO A 171 16.67 14.91 -3.66
N TYR A 172 16.89 13.62 -3.49
CA TYR A 172 17.80 13.11 -2.48
C TYR A 172 19.20 13.06 -3.08
N THR A 173 20.13 13.79 -2.49
CA THR A 173 21.47 14.05 -3.08
C THR A 173 22.55 13.13 -2.53
N ASP A 174 22.35 12.53 -1.36
CA ASP A 174 23.38 11.77 -0.64
C ASP A 174 23.35 10.26 -0.95
N LEU A 175 23.01 9.92 -2.19
CA LEU A 175 22.95 8.54 -2.66
C LEU A 175 24.37 7.99 -2.90
N PRO A 176 24.59 6.68 -2.64
CA PRO A 176 25.81 6.03 -3.10
C PRO A 176 25.97 6.15 -4.61
N GLN A 177 27.21 6.25 -5.07
CA GLN A 177 27.48 6.36 -6.50
C GLN A 177 27.12 5.08 -7.26
N ASN A 178 26.59 5.25 -8.47
CA ASN A 178 26.26 4.16 -9.41
C ASN A 178 25.18 3.17 -8.93
N VAL A 179 24.37 3.52 -7.93
CA VAL A 179 23.22 2.71 -7.54
C VAL A 179 22.08 2.85 -8.54
N LYS A 180 21.31 1.75 -8.70
CA LYS A 180 20.09 1.71 -9.48
C LYS A 180 19.01 1.03 -8.67
N PHE A 181 18.22 1.81 -7.96
CA PHE A 181 17.11 1.25 -7.18
C PHE A 181 15.99 0.79 -8.10
N THR A 182 15.86 -0.51 -8.22
CA THR A 182 14.85 -1.14 -9.08
C THR A 182 13.59 -1.47 -8.33
N ARG A 183 13.69 -1.65 -7.01
CA ARG A 183 12.58 -1.97 -6.11
C ARG A 183 12.86 -1.43 -4.73
N THR A 184 11.78 -1.14 -3.99
CA THR A 184 11.86 -0.75 -2.59
C THR A 184 10.81 -1.52 -1.79
N TYR A 185 11.12 -1.73 -0.53
CA TYR A 185 10.18 -2.29 0.44
C TYR A 185 10.30 -1.52 1.73
N ASP A 186 9.18 -1.14 2.30
CA ASP A 186 9.13 -0.58 3.62
C ASP A 186 8.64 -1.61 4.64
N ARG A 187 8.99 -1.39 5.88
CA ARG A 187 8.40 -2.11 6.99
C ARG A 187 7.14 -1.35 7.39
N PRO A 188 5.94 -1.94 7.28
CA PRO A 188 4.75 -1.35 7.87
C PRO A 188 5.02 -1.21 9.37
N ASN A 189 5.02 0.01 9.89
CA ASN A 189 5.40 0.17 11.28
C ASN A 189 4.57 1.20 12.02
N GLU A 190 4.11 0.78 13.20
CA GLU A 190 3.48 1.62 14.20
C GLU A 190 4.49 2.44 15.03
N PHE A 191 5.80 2.25 14.82
CA PHE A 191 6.85 2.84 15.65
C PHE A 191 7.75 3.82 14.90
N SER A 192 8.36 4.71 15.65
CA SER A 192 9.10 5.91 15.27
C SER A 192 10.35 5.73 14.39
N SER A 193 10.68 4.54 13.94
CA SER A 193 11.82 4.29 13.04
C SER A 193 11.41 3.37 11.91
N LYS A 194 10.97 3.95 10.81
CA LYS A 194 10.68 3.21 9.59
C LYS A 194 11.98 2.82 8.91
N VAL A 195 12.13 1.56 8.58
CA VAL A 195 13.26 1.06 7.80
C VAL A 195 12.78 0.80 6.39
N ILE A 196 13.55 1.26 5.42
CA ILE A 196 13.28 1.07 4.00
C ILE A 196 14.40 0.20 3.42
N ALA A 197 14.04 -0.83 2.67
CA ALA A 197 14.98 -1.59 1.88
C ALA A 197 14.96 -1.10 0.44
N PHE A 198 16.14 -0.82 -0.10
CA PHE A 198 16.35 -0.43 -1.50
C PHE A 198 17.13 -1.53 -2.19
N ILE A 199 16.65 -1.98 -3.33
CA ILE A 199 17.24 -3.08 -4.07
C ILE A 199 17.84 -2.55 -5.37
N ASP A 200 19.10 -2.87 -5.58
CA ASP A 200 19.78 -2.69 -6.86
C ASP A 200 19.95 -4.06 -7.52
N ASP A 201 19.00 -4.45 -8.34
CA ASP A 201 19.04 -5.72 -9.07
C ASP A 201 20.17 -5.78 -10.10
N VAL A 202 20.66 -4.63 -10.53
CA VAL A 202 21.74 -4.56 -11.54
C VAL A 202 23.08 -4.94 -10.93
N ASN A 203 23.33 -4.45 -9.71
CA ASN A 203 24.57 -4.69 -9.00
C ASN A 203 24.45 -5.77 -7.92
N SER A 204 23.29 -6.43 -7.81
CA SER A 204 23.01 -7.46 -6.78
C SER A 204 23.21 -6.95 -5.36
N LYS A 205 22.76 -5.72 -5.08
CA LYS A 205 22.93 -5.08 -3.77
C LYS A 205 21.61 -4.78 -3.10
N VAL A 206 21.61 -4.92 -1.79
CA VAL A 206 20.50 -4.54 -0.92
C VAL A 206 21.01 -3.51 0.07
N TYR A 207 20.28 -2.41 0.14
CA TYR A 207 20.54 -1.32 1.06
C TYR A 207 19.39 -1.24 2.05
N ALA A 208 19.70 -1.09 3.32
CA ALA A 208 18.69 -0.77 4.31
C ALA A 208 18.93 0.66 4.80
N SER A 209 17.93 1.47 4.76
CA SER A 209 17.96 2.85 5.25
C SER A 209 17.01 2.99 6.42
N GLY A 210 17.49 3.60 7.49
CA GLY A 210 16.68 3.99 8.64
C GLY A 210 16.64 5.51 8.77
N PHE A 211 15.52 6.02 9.24
CA PHE A 211 15.41 7.43 9.55
C PHE A 211 16.09 7.76 10.88
N ASN A 212 17.01 8.71 10.86
CA ASN A 212 17.63 9.25 12.05
C ASN A 212 16.80 10.42 12.58
N ALA A 213 16.11 10.23 13.69
CA ALA A 213 15.27 11.26 14.29
C ALA A 213 16.08 12.43 14.92
N ALA A 214 17.39 12.28 15.10
CA ALA A 214 18.22 13.32 15.71
C ALA A 214 18.61 14.42 14.71
N ASP A 215 18.83 14.06 13.45
CA ASP A 215 19.21 14.99 12.38
C ASP A 215 18.25 15.00 11.18
N PHE A 216 17.15 14.23 11.28
CA PHE A 216 16.12 14.10 10.23
C PHE A 216 16.71 13.61 8.90
N SER A 217 17.68 12.71 8.94
CA SER A 217 18.32 12.14 7.76
C SER A 217 18.00 10.67 7.58
N PHE A 218 18.13 10.18 6.33
CA PHE A 218 18.22 8.77 6.03
C PHE A 218 19.68 8.38 5.83
N SER A 219 20.06 7.27 6.43
CA SER A 219 21.38 6.69 6.24
C SER A 219 21.26 5.39 5.46
N TYR A 220 22.03 5.24 4.38
CA TYR A 220 22.05 4.05 3.55
C TYR A 220 23.16 3.11 4.05
N PHE A 221 22.77 1.86 4.28
CA PHE A 221 23.70 0.82 4.74
C PHE A 221 23.73 -0.29 3.68
N PRO A 222 24.76 -0.37 2.84
CA PRO A 222 24.88 -1.45 1.87
C PRO A 222 25.09 -2.78 2.60
N CYS A 223 24.45 -3.85 2.11
CA CYS A 223 24.78 -5.22 2.50
C CYS A 223 26.15 -5.66 1.95
N TYR A 224 26.99 -4.72 1.61
CA TYR A 224 28.28 -4.91 0.99
C TYR A 224 28.27 -6.04 -0.05
N ASP A 225 29.35 -6.68 -0.30
CA ASP A 225 29.51 -7.68 -1.36
C ASP A 225 28.83 -9.02 -1.07
N TYR A 226 27.97 -9.11 -0.05
CA TYR A 226 27.36 -10.38 0.38
C TYR A 226 26.51 -11.05 -0.70
N PHE A 227 25.81 -10.25 -1.52
CA PHE A 227 24.97 -10.75 -2.59
C PHE A 227 25.61 -10.63 -3.98
N ASP A 228 26.88 -10.27 -4.06
CA ASP A 228 27.58 -10.14 -5.35
C ASP A 228 27.48 -11.45 -6.15
N GLY A 229 27.08 -11.33 -7.41
CA GLY A 229 26.89 -12.46 -8.32
C GLY A 229 25.64 -13.30 -8.07
N ARG A 230 24.78 -12.93 -7.12
CA ARG A 230 23.49 -13.59 -6.89
C ARG A 230 22.36 -12.83 -7.56
N GLU A 231 21.34 -13.54 -7.98
CA GLU A 231 20.09 -12.93 -8.40
C GLU A 231 19.21 -12.69 -7.16
N ILE A 232 18.80 -11.45 -6.91
CA ILE A 232 17.86 -11.11 -5.83
C ILE A 232 16.46 -11.35 -6.33
N ILE A 233 15.74 -12.27 -5.71
CA ILE A 233 14.38 -12.61 -6.08
C ILE A 233 13.38 -11.71 -5.37
N GLN A 234 13.40 -11.72 -4.02
CA GLN A 234 12.52 -10.89 -3.21
C GLN A 234 13.23 -10.44 -1.94
N VAL A 235 12.72 -9.34 -1.38
CA VAL A 235 13.17 -8.79 -0.10
C VAL A 235 11.93 -8.38 0.68
N PHE A 236 11.91 -8.65 1.97
CA PHE A 236 10.84 -8.23 2.88
C PHE A 236 11.39 -8.13 4.31
N PHE A 237 10.61 -7.56 5.21
CA PHE A 237 10.96 -7.53 6.63
C PHE A 237 10.20 -8.62 7.39
N ASP A 238 10.86 -9.23 8.38
CA ASP A 238 10.20 -10.14 9.30
C ASP A 238 9.57 -9.38 10.50
N VAL A 239 8.84 -10.10 11.34
CA VAL A 239 8.19 -9.56 12.54
C VAL A 239 9.16 -8.83 13.49
N ASP A 240 10.40 -9.30 13.58
CA ASP A 240 11.45 -8.70 14.43
C ASP A 240 12.11 -7.47 13.76
N GLY A 241 11.74 -7.18 12.51
CA GLY A 241 12.34 -6.09 11.72
C GLY A 241 13.66 -6.42 11.08
N ASN A 242 13.99 -7.70 10.97
CA ASN A 242 15.14 -8.11 10.19
C ASN A 242 14.79 -8.13 8.71
N LEU A 243 15.79 -7.84 7.90
CA LEU A 243 15.67 -7.93 6.46
C LEU A 243 15.82 -9.38 6.02
N VAL A 244 14.85 -9.89 5.29
CA VAL A 244 14.86 -11.23 4.70
C VAL A 244 15.07 -11.09 3.20
N VAL A 245 16.15 -11.66 2.69
CA VAL A 245 16.54 -11.61 1.28
C VAL A 245 16.49 -13.02 0.69
N TYR A 246 15.69 -13.18 -0.35
CA TYR A 246 15.58 -14.42 -1.09
C TYR A 246 16.35 -14.32 -2.40
N THR A 247 17.34 -15.19 -2.59
CA THR A 247 18.29 -15.10 -3.71
C THR A 247 18.47 -16.43 -4.45
N ILE A 248 18.93 -16.36 -5.71
CA ILE A 248 19.46 -17.50 -6.47
C ILE A 248 20.99 -17.35 -6.57
N ASN A 249 21.69 -18.42 -6.29
CA ASN A 249 23.13 -18.54 -6.53
C ASN A 249 23.45 -19.92 -7.13
N ASN A 250 24.00 -19.95 -8.34
CA ASN A 250 24.31 -21.19 -9.07
C ASN A 250 23.14 -22.19 -9.15
N GLY A 251 21.93 -21.69 -9.41
CA GLY A 251 20.71 -22.50 -9.53
C GLY A 251 20.15 -23.01 -8.21
N LYS A 252 20.72 -22.61 -7.07
CA LYS A 252 20.22 -22.90 -5.74
C LYS A 252 19.60 -21.66 -5.13
N TYR A 253 18.59 -21.84 -4.32
CA TYR A 253 17.84 -20.77 -3.69
C TYR A 253 18.21 -20.64 -2.22
N TYR A 254 18.41 -19.43 -1.80
CA TYR A 254 18.82 -19.11 -0.43
C TYR A 254 17.91 -18.07 0.17
N LEU A 255 17.58 -18.26 1.43
CA LEU A 255 16.94 -17.25 2.26
C LEU A 255 17.98 -16.78 3.28
N THR A 256 18.32 -15.51 3.20
CA THR A 256 19.27 -14.86 4.09
C THR A 256 18.54 -13.90 5.00
N LYS A 257 18.69 -14.07 6.32
CA LYS A 257 18.18 -13.14 7.32
C LYS A 257 19.31 -12.22 7.76
N ILE A 258 19.08 -10.93 7.64
CA ILE A 258 20.03 -9.88 8.03
C ILE A 258 19.42 -9.15 9.22
N GLY A 259 20.11 -9.22 10.36
CA GLY A 259 19.77 -8.46 11.53
C GLY A 259 20.13 -6.99 11.32
N SER A 260 19.20 -6.12 11.58
CA SER A 260 19.46 -4.71 11.71
C SER A 260 19.52 -4.38 13.20
N SER A 261 20.70 -4.12 13.73
CA SER A 261 20.82 -3.55 15.07
C SER A 261 20.47 -2.06 15.05
N LEU A 262 19.22 -1.76 14.75
CA LEU A 262 18.65 -0.40 14.74
C LEU A 262 18.56 0.22 16.15
N THR A 263 19.27 -0.33 17.12
CA THR A 263 19.22 0.12 18.51
C THR A 263 20.12 1.31 18.81
N SER A 264 21.01 1.70 17.89
CA SER A 264 21.76 2.96 18.01
C SER A 264 21.84 3.66 16.66
N PHE A 265 21.40 4.92 16.63
CA PHE A 265 21.38 5.78 15.43
C PHE A 265 22.77 6.11 14.86
N GLU A 266 23.85 5.74 15.51
CA GLU A 266 25.21 6.10 15.12
C GLU A 266 25.96 5.02 14.35
N THR A 267 25.55 3.75 14.46
CA THR A 267 26.19 2.64 13.74
C THR A 267 25.18 1.56 13.43
N MET A 268 24.63 1.56 12.23
CA MET A 268 23.92 0.41 11.70
C MET A 268 24.91 -0.60 11.15
N ALA A 269 25.11 -1.70 11.85
CA ALA A 269 25.74 -2.88 11.29
C ALA A 269 24.64 -3.80 10.74
N LEU A 270 24.75 -4.18 9.49
CA LEU A 270 23.93 -5.23 8.90
C LEU A 270 24.72 -6.54 9.05
N ASP A 271 24.28 -7.36 9.97
CA ASP A 271 24.90 -8.65 10.23
C ASP A 271 24.02 -9.78 9.71
N VAL A 272 24.63 -10.71 8.97
CA VAL A 272 23.93 -11.93 8.57
C VAL A 272 23.65 -12.79 9.79
N VAL A 273 22.38 -12.93 10.14
CA VAL A 273 21.95 -13.76 11.27
C VAL A 273 22.03 -15.23 10.89
N TYR A 274 21.52 -15.57 9.71
CA TYR A 274 21.69 -16.89 9.12
C TYR A 274 21.44 -16.85 7.60
N GLU A 275 21.95 -17.86 6.93
CA GLU A 275 21.58 -18.21 5.55
C GLU A 275 21.23 -19.69 5.50
N ARG A 276 20.19 -20.03 4.72
CA ARG A 276 19.80 -21.41 4.49
C ARG A 276 19.42 -21.63 3.04
N GLU A 277 19.72 -22.81 2.52
CA GLU A 277 19.24 -23.26 1.24
C GLU A 277 17.74 -23.61 1.34
N CYS A 278 16.95 -23.07 0.43
CA CYS A 278 15.53 -23.41 0.29
C CYS A 278 15.40 -24.63 -0.60
N THR A 279 14.65 -25.61 -0.15
CA THR A 279 14.30 -26.78 -0.92
C THR A 279 12.93 -26.59 -1.55
N THR A 280 12.73 -27.11 -2.75
CA THR A 280 11.48 -27.11 -3.51
C THR A 280 11.10 -25.87 -4.32
N ASN A 281 10.28 -26.10 -5.24
CA ASN A 281 9.45 -25.40 -6.25
C ASN A 281 9.55 -23.85 -6.27
N VAL A 282 10.76 -23.41 -6.33
CA VAL A 282 11.21 -22.05 -6.38
C VAL A 282 10.68 -21.24 -7.55
N THR A 283 10.16 -21.90 -8.58
CA THR A 283 9.45 -21.24 -9.68
C THR A 283 8.12 -20.62 -9.26
N LEU A 284 7.56 -21.04 -8.12
CA LEU A 284 6.30 -20.51 -7.62
C LEU A 284 6.45 -19.11 -7.01
N PHE A 285 7.59 -18.82 -6.37
CA PHE A 285 7.89 -17.51 -5.79
C PHE A 285 9.09 -16.90 -6.53
N ASN A 286 8.84 -15.88 -7.31
CA ASN A 286 9.81 -15.24 -8.21
C ASN A 286 9.70 -13.70 -8.15
N LYS A 287 10.54 -13.00 -8.90
CA LYS A 287 10.58 -11.52 -8.95
C LYS A 287 9.24 -10.86 -9.25
N ASN A 288 8.37 -11.51 -10.00
CA ASN A 288 7.08 -10.98 -10.41
C ASN A 288 5.95 -11.44 -9.50
N SER A 289 6.24 -12.21 -8.47
CA SER A 289 5.22 -12.70 -7.55
C SER A 289 4.68 -11.52 -6.74
N VAL A 290 3.37 -11.39 -6.75
CA VAL A 290 2.67 -10.54 -5.79
C VAL A 290 2.74 -11.22 -4.43
N PHE A 291 3.09 -10.48 -3.39
CA PHE A 291 3.16 -11.04 -2.04
C PHE A 291 2.69 -10.04 -0.98
N GLU A 292 2.33 -10.56 0.17
CA GLU A 292 1.92 -9.82 1.35
C GLU A 292 2.47 -10.51 2.59
N VAL A 293 3.11 -9.75 3.48
CA VAL A 293 3.75 -10.27 4.70
C VAL A 293 2.77 -10.22 5.86
N ASN A 294 2.54 -11.36 6.51
CA ASN A 294 1.76 -11.45 7.74
C ASN A 294 2.70 -11.57 8.93
N ASP A 295 3.12 -10.45 9.47
CA ASP A 295 4.09 -10.36 10.56
C ASP A 295 3.70 -11.14 11.81
N PRO A 296 2.48 -11.00 12.37
CA PRO A 296 2.11 -11.71 13.60
C PRO A 296 2.22 -13.24 13.49
N ASN A 297 2.03 -13.77 12.28
CA ASN A 297 2.07 -15.20 12.02
C ASN A 297 3.40 -15.68 11.42
N SER A 298 4.39 -14.80 11.26
CA SER A 298 5.68 -15.08 10.62
C SER A 298 5.52 -15.83 9.30
N CYS A 299 4.58 -15.39 8.48
CA CYS A 299 4.31 -15.99 7.18
C CYS A 299 4.17 -14.94 6.07
N LEU A 300 4.30 -15.41 4.84
CA LEU A 300 4.17 -14.66 3.63
C LEU A 300 3.07 -15.30 2.78
N PHE A 301 2.13 -14.49 2.29
CA PHE A 301 1.23 -14.90 1.22
C PHE A 301 1.84 -14.50 -0.12
N PHE A 302 1.80 -15.39 -1.11
CA PHE A 302 2.23 -15.04 -2.46
C PHE A 302 1.31 -15.64 -3.51
N GLY A 303 1.09 -14.89 -4.59
CA GLY A 303 0.21 -15.23 -5.69
C GLY A 303 0.97 -15.81 -6.87
N ASN A 304 0.41 -16.86 -7.50
CA ASN A 304 0.83 -17.36 -8.78
C ASN A 304 -0.43 -17.73 -9.60
N GLN A 305 -0.73 -16.93 -10.62
CA GLN A 305 -1.98 -17.01 -11.38
C GLN A 305 -3.20 -16.92 -10.44
N ASN A 306 -4.09 -17.92 -10.45
CA ASN A 306 -5.26 -18.00 -9.58
C ASN A 306 -4.99 -18.72 -8.24
N LEU A 307 -3.75 -19.00 -7.91
CA LEU A 307 -3.36 -19.72 -6.69
C LEU A 307 -2.67 -18.76 -5.72
N VAL A 308 -3.02 -18.86 -4.44
CA VAL A 308 -2.34 -18.15 -3.36
C VAL A 308 -1.77 -19.16 -2.39
N TYR A 309 -0.50 -18.98 -2.07
CA TYR A 309 0.26 -19.83 -1.15
C TYR A 309 0.50 -19.09 0.16
N LYS A 310 0.59 -19.84 1.25
CA LYS A 310 0.96 -19.32 2.57
C LYS A 310 2.25 -20.00 3.02
N TRP A 311 3.34 -19.25 3.04
CA TRP A 311 4.66 -19.76 3.39
C TRP A 311 5.10 -19.23 4.75
N ALA A 312 5.35 -20.16 5.70
CA ALA A 312 6.04 -19.84 6.93
C ALA A 312 7.53 -19.67 6.60
N TYR A 313 7.98 -18.43 6.44
CA TYR A 313 9.32 -18.12 5.94
C TYR A 313 10.46 -18.47 6.94
N ASN A 314 10.13 -18.90 8.14
CA ASN A 314 11.06 -19.55 9.06
C ASN A 314 11.36 -21.01 8.68
N GLN A 315 10.67 -21.58 7.68
CA GLN A 315 10.90 -22.90 7.12
C GLN A 315 11.64 -22.81 5.79
N SER A 316 12.48 -23.80 5.50
CA SER A 316 13.22 -23.87 4.23
C SER A 316 12.38 -24.33 3.05
N GLU A 317 11.23 -24.95 3.32
CA GLU A 317 10.35 -25.48 2.28
C GLU A 317 9.31 -24.45 1.86
N ILE A 318 9.34 -24.08 0.57
CA ILE A 318 8.28 -23.28 -0.03
C ILE A 318 7.09 -24.22 -0.33
N PRO A 319 5.87 -23.91 0.11
CA PRO A 319 4.73 -24.80 -0.05
C PRO A 319 4.40 -25.03 -1.52
N SER A 320 4.16 -26.29 -1.90
CA SER A 320 3.71 -26.67 -3.23
C SER A 320 2.19 -26.76 -3.34
N THR A 321 1.50 -26.82 -2.22
CA THR A 321 0.03 -26.86 -2.13
C THR A 321 -0.52 -25.46 -1.92
N PRO A 322 -1.44 -24.98 -2.77
CA PRO A 322 -2.05 -23.68 -2.59
C PRO A 322 -2.89 -23.62 -1.30
N PHE A 323 -2.81 -22.50 -0.62
CA PHE A 323 -3.64 -22.19 0.54
C PHE A 323 -5.04 -21.73 0.12
N ILE A 324 -5.12 -20.96 -0.99
CA ILE A 324 -6.36 -20.51 -1.59
C ILE A 324 -6.29 -20.81 -3.09
N THR A 325 -7.39 -21.32 -3.66
CA THR A 325 -7.58 -21.46 -5.09
C THR A 325 -8.75 -20.57 -5.50
N LEU A 326 -8.46 -19.56 -6.32
CA LEU A 326 -9.44 -18.67 -6.91
C LEU A 326 -10.08 -19.33 -8.16
N PRO A 327 -11.23 -18.84 -8.65
CA PRO A 327 -11.82 -19.34 -9.88
C PRO A 327 -10.87 -19.28 -11.07
N ASP A 328 -11.09 -20.18 -12.03
CA ASP A 328 -10.31 -20.23 -13.25
C ASP A 328 -10.37 -18.91 -14.03
N GLY A 329 -9.25 -18.50 -14.59
CA GLY A 329 -9.11 -17.24 -15.32
C GLY A 329 -8.80 -16.01 -14.45
N GLU A 330 -8.94 -16.12 -13.14
CA GLU A 330 -8.49 -15.07 -12.23
C GLU A 330 -6.96 -15.05 -12.14
N VAL A 331 -6.38 -13.86 -12.12
CA VAL A 331 -4.94 -13.65 -11.90
C VAL A 331 -4.77 -12.66 -10.75
N VAL A 332 -4.06 -13.08 -9.72
CA VAL A 332 -3.76 -12.22 -8.55
C VAL A 332 -2.92 -11.03 -9.01
N LYS A 333 -3.37 -9.81 -8.72
CA LYS A 333 -2.69 -8.56 -9.09
C LYS A 333 -2.10 -7.82 -7.90
N CYS A 334 -2.81 -7.78 -6.79
CA CYS A 334 -2.32 -7.22 -5.54
C CYS A 334 -3.04 -7.87 -4.35
N MET A 335 -2.39 -7.84 -3.21
CA MET A 335 -2.93 -8.30 -1.94
C MET A 335 -2.68 -7.27 -0.86
N ASN A 336 -3.51 -7.30 0.17
CA ASN A 336 -3.33 -6.53 1.40
C ASN A 336 -4.07 -7.26 2.54
N GLN A 337 -3.86 -6.82 3.77
CA GLN A 337 -4.50 -7.41 4.94
C GLN A 337 -5.30 -6.38 5.74
N SER A 338 -6.22 -6.86 6.55
CA SER A 338 -6.83 -6.05 7.60
C SER A 338 -5.79 -5.68 8.66
N ALA A 339 -6.03 -4.58 9.36
CA ALA A 339 -5.13 -4.12 10.43
C ALA A 339 -4.92 -5.15 11.56
N ASP A 340 -5.89 -6.03 11.78
CA ASP A 340 -5.79 -7.15 12.75
C ASP A 340 -5.20 -8.44 12.13
N HIS A 341 -4.75 -8.38 10.87
CA HIS A 341 -4.18 -9.48 10.08
C HIS A 341 -5.07 -10.73 9.94
N LYS A 342 -6.39 -10.62 10.21
CA LYS A 342 -7.31 -11.75 10.11
C LYS A 342 -7.99 -11.91 8.78
N GLN A 343 -7.95 -10.88 7.94
CA GLN A 343 -8.50 -10.91 6.60
C GLN A 343 -7.40 -10.63 5.58
N LEU A 344 -7.42 -11.41 4.51
CA LEU A 344 -6.59 -11.22 3.33
C LEU A 344 -7.46 -10.71 2.19
N TYR A 345 -7.16 -9.54 1.68
CA TYR A 345 -7.79 -8.92 0.52
C TYR A 345 -6.98 -9.28 -0.71
N ILE A 346 -7.64 -9.87 -1.69
CA ILE A 346 -7.00 -10.32 -2.94
C ILE A 346 -7.72 -9.63 -4.09
N ALA A 347 -7.06 -8.73 -4.76
CA ALA A 347 -7.57 -8.13 -5.98
C ALA A 347 -7.00 -8.89 -7.20
N THR A 348 -7.89 -9.25 -8.11
CA THR A 348 -7.59 -10.09 -9.26
C THR A 348 -7.99 -9.43 -10.56
N TYR A 349 -7.47 -9.94 -11.65
CA TYR A 349 -7.83 -9.57 -13.01
C TYR A 349 -8.21 -10.81 -13.82
N ASN A 350 -9.36 -10.73 -14.52
CA ASN A 350 -9.79 -11.80 -15.43
C ASN A 350 -10.03 -11.22 -16.83
N SER A 351 -9.13 -11.51 -17.75
CA SER A 351 -9.17 -10.97 -19.13
C SER A 351 -10.42 -11.38 -19.92
N GLN A 352 -11.08 -12.46 -19.51
CA GLN A 352 -12.27 -12.99 -20.18
C GLN A 352 -13.59 -12.37 -19.66
N ARG A 353 -13.53 -11.59 -18.58
CA ARG A 353 -14.71 -10.94 -18.01
C ARG A 353 -15.16 -9.78 -18.90
N ALA A 354 -16.48 -9.69 -19.12
CA ALA A 354 -17.09 -8.54 -19.80
C ALA A 354 -17.12 -7.32 -18.86
N GLY A 355 -16.96 -6.11 -19.41
CA GLY A 355 -16.92 -4.87 -18.62
C GLY A 355 -15.62 -4.75 -17.82
N LEU A 356 -15.72 -4.30 -16.56
CA LEU A 356 -14.59 -4.19 -15.66
C LEU A 356 -14.08 -5.59 -15.28
N LYS A 357 -12.81 -5.81 -15.46
CA LYS A 357 -12.17 -7.14 -15.40
C LYS A 357 -11.62 -7.48 -14.02
N GLY A 358 -11.53 -6.52 -13.13
CA GLY A 358 -11.01 -6.69 -11.77
C GLY A 358 -12.06 -7.19 -10.79
N SER A 359 -11.64 -7.97 -9.80
CA SER A 359 -12.47 -8.43 -8.69
C SER A 359 -11.75 -8.31 -7.37
N LEU A 360 -12.52 -8.21 -6.29
CA LEU A 360 -12.04 -8.29 -4.92
C LEU A 360 -12.59 -9.53 -4.22
N TYR A 361 -11.68 -10.34 -3.70
CA TYR A 361 -11.95 -11.50 -2.86
C TYR A 361 -11.46 -11.22 -1.44
N ILE A 362 -12.22 -11.66 -0.44
CA ILE A 362 -11.86 -11.53 0.96
C ILE A 362 -11.81 -12.93 1.57
N TYR A 363 -10.69 -13.25 2.20
CA TYR A 363 -10.47 -14.54 2.85
C TYR A 363 -10.02 -14.36 4.30
N ASN A 364 -10.33 -15.35 5.14
CA ASN A 364 -9.72 -15.46 6.44
C ASN A 364 -8.25 -15.90 6.27
N SER A 365 -7.32 -15.11 6.78
CA SER A 365 -5.86 -15.27 6.61
C SER A 365 -5.30 -16.52 7.31
N ASP A 366 -6.00 -17.03 8.35
CA ASP A 366 -5.57 -18.21 9.08
C ASP A 366 -6.07 -19.50 8.45
N THR A 367 -7.31 -19.50 7.96
CA THR A 367 -7.98 -20.72 7.49
C THR A 367 -8.11 -20.85 5.99
N GLY A 368 -7.89 -19.77 5.23
CA GLY A 368 -8.11 -19.72 3.77
C GLY A 368 -9.58 -19.82 3.37
N LYS A 369 -10.52 -19.63 4.30
CA LYS A 369 -11.96 -19.67 4.01
C LYS A 369 -12.41 -18.31 3.47
N ALA A 370 -13.23 -18.32 2.42
CA ALA A 370 -13.82 -17.11 1.87
C ALA A 370 -14.74 -16.43 2.90
N ILE A 371 -14.68 -15.11 2.95
CA ILE A 371 -15.54 -14.23 3.73
C ILE A 371 -16.49 -13.53 2.76
N GLY A 372 -17.74 -13.95 2.76
CA GLY A 372 -18.75 -13.42 1.83
C GLY A 372 -18.59 -13.93 0.41
N LYS A 373 -19.22 -13.21 -0.52
CA LYS A 373 -19.10 -13.42 -1.96
C LYS A 373 -18.05 -12.48 -2.54
N PRO A 374 -17.41 -12.83 -3.65
CA PRO A 374 -16.51 -11.91 -4.34
C PRO A 374 -17.29 -10.70 -4.87
N TYR A 375 -16.61 -9.56 -4.91
CA TYR A 375 -17.08 -8.38 -5.60
C TYR A 375 -16.45 -8.37 -6.99
N GLU A 376 -17.26 -8.58 -8.01
CA GLU A 376 -16.80 -8.64 -9.40
C GLU A 376 -17.01 -7.30 -10.10
N GLY A 377 -16.14 -6.99 -11.08
CA GLY A 377 -16.25 -5.75 -11.84
C GLY A 377 -15.96 -4.50 -11.01
N VAL A 378 -14.99 -4.58 -10.10
CA VAL A 378 -14.65 -3.50 -9.17
C VAL A 378 -13.62 -2.50 -9.71
N ALA A 379 -12.86 -2.88 -10.72
CA ALA A 379 -11.87 -2.05 -11.41
C ALA A 379 -11.57 -2.65 -12.79
N ASP A 380 -10.85 -1.92 -13.66
CA ASP A 380 -10.30 -2.51 -14.88
C ASP A 380 -9.18 -3.51 -14.52
N GLU A 381 -7.95 -3.06 -14.36
CA GLU A 381 -6.84 -3.86 -13.85
C GLU A 381 -6.42 -3.34 -12.47
N PRO A 382 -6.67 -4.09 -11.39
CA PRO A 382 -6.25 -3.66 -10.04
C PRO A 382 -4.73 -3.54 -9.94
N VAL A 383 -4.29 -2.46 -9.32
CA VAL A 383 -2.87 -2.16 -9.03
C VAL A 383 -2.60 -2.23 -7.54
N LYS A 384 -3.49 -1.66 -6.75
CA LYS A 384 -3.41 -1.67 -5.29
C LYS A 384 -4.80 -1.85 -4.69
N VAL A 385 -4.88 -2.59 -3.60
CA VAL A 385 -6.07 -2.71 -2.77
C VAL A 385 -5.72 -2.33 -1.34
N MET A 386 -6.59 -1.61 -0.67
CA MET A 386 -6.45 -1.32 0.76
C MET A 386 -7.81 -1.21 1.44
N TYR A 387 -7.86 -1.52 2.72
CA TYR A 387 -8.98 -1.16 3.57
C TYR A 387 -8.66 0.16 4.25
N LYS A 388 -9.38 1.19 3.86
CA LYS A 388 -9.23 2.52 4.42
C LYS A 388 -10.04 2.63 5.71
N VAL A 389 -9.37 2.82 6.82
CA VAL A 389 -9.98 3.14 8.12
C VAL A 389 -10.17 4.65 8.28
N LYS A 390 -11.08 5.03 9.19
CA LYS A 390 -11.35 6.44 9.56
C LYS A 390 -10.08 7.20 9.94
#